data_89a02848784d6173a4a8cc9071862b13
#
_entry.id   89a02848784d6173a4a8cc9071862b13
#
_cell.length_a   1.000
_cell.length_b   1.000
_cell.length_c   1.000
_cell.angle_alpha   90.00
_cell.angle_beta   90.00
_cell.angle_gamma   90.00
#
_symmetry.space_group_name_H-M   'P 1'
#
loop_
_entity.id
_entity.type
_entity.pdbx_description
1 polymer ?
#
loop_
_entity_poly.entity_id
_entity_poly.type
_entity_poly.pdbx_seq_one_letter_code
_entity_poly.pdbx_strand_id
1 'polypeptide(L)'
;MPAPSSPAEQFLRAWTRAWKLSGRWLPNGWFDALRQLALFGGAYYVYRIVRGIVDGQTGLAFENARAIVDAERGMHLFFEPGLQSWARSHVDWIVWAANWMYVNSHFVITTTFLIWLYLARNHAYYFVRNMFMIAMGLALVGYVVFPTAPPRFLPEWGFADTVANFVGTSAENSANVLYNPFAAMPSMHVAFALMIAVPAIMLVRHRVLQVAWSAYPAIVSFVVVVTANHFWLDAAVGVIVAAVSAVAATAALARARPEAWAFRRAAAEAAR
;
A
#
# COMPACT_ATOMS: atom_id res chain seq x y z
N MET A 1 58.99 14.39 -8.95
CA MET A 1 57.69 14.90 -8.49
C MET A 1 56.62 14.19 -9.27
N PRO A 2 55.60 13.56 -8.64
CA PRO A 2 54.52 12.95 -9.38
C PRO A 2 53.73 14.01 -10.16
N ALA A 3 53.36 13.72 -11.39
CA ALA A 3 52.59 14.62 -12.26
C ALA A 3 51.27 15.06 -11.58
N PRO A 4 50.83 16.29 -11.76
CA PRO A 4 49.55 16.73 -11.19
C PRO A 4 48.40 15.91 -11.76
N SER A 5 47.54 15.42 -10.88
CA SER A 5 46.37 14.63 -11.28
C SER A 5 45.45 15.41 -12.22
N SER A 6 44.98 14.81 -13.28
CA SER A 6 44.06 15.44 -14.23
C SER A 6 42.76 15.90 -13.56
N PRO A 7 42.04 16.91 -14.09
CA PRO A 7 40.75 17.35 -13.57
C PRO A 7 39.74 16.19 -13.48
N ALA A 8 39.79 15.23 -14.41
CA ALA A 8 38.93 14.04 -14.41
C ALA A 8 39.28 13.11 -13.23
N GLU A 9 40.57 12.93 -12.92
CA GLU A 9 40.96 12.11 -11.77
C GLU A 9 40.61 12.78 -10.44
N GLN A 10 40.70 14.08 -10.35
CA GLN A 10 40.28 14.83 -9.16
C GLN A 10 38.78 14.72 -8.94
N PHE A 11 37.98 14.86 -10.01
CA PHE A 11 36.52 14.65 -9.97
C PHE A 11 36.18 13.22 -9.53
N LEU A 12 36.78 12.21 -10.13
CA LEU A 12 36.55 10.80 -9.77
C LEU A 12 36.93 10.49 -8.31
N ARG A 13 38.01 11.07 -7.80
CA ARG A 13 38.41 10.94 -6.38
C ARG A 13 37.43 11.64 -5.43
N ALA A 14 36.96 12.83 -5.79
CA ALA A 14 35.95 13.56 -5.02
C ALA A 14 34.60 12.78 -5.02
N TRP A 15 34.16 12.29 -6.18
CA TRP A 15 32.98 11.48 -6.33
C TRP A 15 33.04 10.18 -5.51
N THR A 16 34.14 9.42 -5.59
CA THR A 16 34.31 8.18 -4.80
C THR A 16 34.38 8.44 -3.31
N ARG A 17 34.94 9.57 -2.86
CA ARG A 17 34.88 10.00 -1.46
C ARG A 17 33.47 10.35 -1.01
N ALA A 18 32.74 11.15 -1.78
CA ALA A 18 31.36 11.51 -1.51
C ALA A 18 30.46 10.25 -1.46
N TRP A 19 30.64 9.33 -2.41
CA TRP A 19 29.93 8.05 -2.45
C TRP A 19 30.20 7.18 -1.21
N LYS A 20 31.45 7.06 -0.79
CA LYS A 20 31.82 6.30 0.41
C LYS A 20 31.31 6.97 1.69
N LEU A 21 31.34 8.30 1.76
CA LEU A 21 30.86 9.04 2.93
C LEU A 21 29.33 8.95 3.05
N SER A 22 28.61 9.13 1.94
CA SER A 22 27.15 9.04 1.93
C SER A 22 26.66 7.62 2.21
N GLY A 23 27.43 6.59 1.80
CA GLY A 23 27.13 5.19 2.13
C GLY A 23 27.16 4.85 3.63
N ARG A 24 27.81 5.68 4.47
CA ARG A 24 27.84 5.50 5.94
C ARG A 24 26.47 5.73 6.60
N TRP A 25 25.57 6.44 5.96
CA TRP A 25 24.19 6.67 6.43
C TRP A 25 23.24 5.53 6.07
N LEU A 26 23.69 4.61 5.20
CA LEU A 26 22.90 3.49 4.74
C LEU A 26 23.31 2.22 5.51
N PRO A 27 22.36 1.48 6.10
CA PRO A 27 22.66 0.31 6.94
C PRO A 27 23.54 -0.74 6.25
N ASN A 28 23.32 -0.97 4.94
CA ASN A 28 24.05 -1.97 4.14
C ASN A 28 24.70 -1.35 2.88
N GLY A 29 24.93 -0.02 2.91
CA GLY A 29 25.56 0.72 1.83
C GLY A 29 24.68 0.92 0.60
N TRP A 30 25.23 1.62 -0.40
CA TRP A 30 24.50 2.03 -1.61
C TRP A 30 24.04 0.86 -2.48
N PHE A 31 24.83 -0.19 -2.58
CA PHE A 31 24.47 -1.34 -3.41
C PHE A 31 23.19 -2.02 -2.91
N ASP A 32 23.05 -2.20 -1.60
CA ASP A 32 21.82 -2.75 -1.03
C ASP A 32 20.65 -1.79 -1.21
N ALA A 33 20.83 -0.49 -0.93
CA ALA A 33 19.78 0.50 -1.10
C ALA A 33 19.25 0.52 -2.53
N LEU A 34 20.12 0.53 -3.53
CA LEU A 34 19.73 0.48 -4.95
C LEU A 34 19.05 -0.84 -5.31
N ARG A 35 19.55 -1.96 -4.77
CA ARG A 35 18.90 -3.26 -4.94
C ARG A 35 17.49 -3.29 -4.35
N GLN A 36 17.28 -2.72 -3.16
CA GLN A 36 15.95 -2.65 -2.55
C GLN A 36 15.01 -1.77 -3.37
N LEU A 37 15.49 -0.62 -3.83
CA LEU A 37 14.72 0.27 -4.70
C LEU A 37 14.34 -0.43 -6.02
N ALA A 38 15.28 -1.12 -6.65
CA ALA A 38 15.03 -1.85 -7.89
C ALA A 38 14.05 -3.02 -7.68
N LEU A 39 14.18 -3.78 -6.60
CA LEU A 39 13.29 -4.91 -6.31
C LEU A 39 11.87 -4.44 -5.98
N PHE A 40 11.73 -3.48 -5.07
CA PHE A 40 10.41 -2.98 -4.68
C PHE A 40 9.78 -2.14 -5.78
N GLY A 41 10.54 -1.23 -6.39
CA GLY A 41 10.06 -0.41 -7.50
C GLY A 41 9.72 -1.25 -8.73
N GLY A 42 10.55 -2.25 -9.05
CA GLY A 42 10.28 -3.19 -10.13
C GLY A 42 9.03 -4.04 -9.88
N ALA A 43 8.86 -4.59 -8.67
CA ALA A 43 7.67 -5.34 -8.29
C ALA A 43 6.40 -4.47 -8.35
N TYR A 44 6.48 -3.22 -7.86
CA TYR A 44 5.40 -2.27 -7.94
C TYR A 44 5.07 -1.88 -9.39
N TYR A 45 6.07 -1.72 -10.25
CA TYR A 45 5.89 -1.41 -11.66
C TYR A 45 5.23 -2.57 -12.40
N VAL A 46 5.69 -3.82 -12.18
CA VAL A 46 5.04 -5.03 -12.72
C VAL A 46 3.59 -5.13 -12.25
N TYR A 47 3.35 -4.89 -10.95
CA TYR A 47 2.00 -4.84 -10.38
C TYR A 47 1.12 -3.83 -11.14
N ARG A 48 1.63 -2.62 -11.41
CA ARG A 48 0.89 -1.60 -12.14
C ARG A 48 0.59 -2.00 -13.59
N ILE A 49 1.55 -2.59 -14.30
CA ILE A 49 1.38 -3.06 -15.69
C ILE A 49 0.31 -4.15 -15.73
N VAL A 50 0.44 -5.20 -14.92
CA VAL A 50 -0.51 -6.32 -14.92
C VAL A 50 -1.91 -5.84 -14.55
N ARG A 51 -2.02 -4.96 -13.57
CA ARG A 51 -3.29 -4.33 -13.20
C ARG A 51 -3.92 -3.57 -14.38
N GLY A 52 -3.12 -2.88 -15.21
CA GLY A 52 -3.61 -2.18 -16.40
C GLY A 52 -4.04 -3.10 -17.55
N ILE A 53 -3.39 -4.26 -17.71
CA ILE A 53 -3.71 -5.22 -18.80
C ILE A 53 -5.08 -5.90 -18.59
N VAL A 54 -5.56 -6.02 -17.36
CA VAL A 54 -6.84 -6.67 -17.01
C VAL A 54 -8.07 -5.81 -17.35
N ASP A 55 -7.87 -4.63 -17.93
CA ASP A 55 -8.92 -3.63 -18.22
C ASP A 55 -10.02 -4.07 -19.23
N GLY A 56 -9.84 -5.19 -19.93
CA GLY A 56 -10.79 -5.67 -20.94
C GLY A 56 -12.05 -6.37 -20.42
N GLN A 57 -12.25 -6.52 -19.10
CA GLN A 57 -13.34 -7.30 -18.50
C GLN A 57 -14.40 -6.45 -17.78
N THR A 58 -14.73 -5.31 -18.36
CA THR A 58 -15.68 -4.36 -17.74
C THR A 58 -17.02 -5.02 -17.36
N GLY A 59 -17.64 -5.80 -18.27
CA GLY A 59 -18.90 -6.50 -17.99
C GLY A 59 -18.82 -7.40 -16.76
N LEU A 60 -17.79 -8.26 -16.71
CA LEU A 60 -17.56 -9.16 -15.58
C LEU A 60 -17.28 -8.40 -14.28
N ALA A 61 -16.57 -7.27 -14.34
CA ALA A 61 -16.29 -6.45 -13.17
C ALA A 61 -17.56 -5.87 -12.54
N PHE A 62 -18.53 -5.46 -13.34
CA PHE A 62 -19.83 -5.01 -12.85
C PHE A 62 -20.71 -6.18 -12.36
N GLU A 63 -20.66 -7.35 -13.01
CA GLU A 63 -21.34 -8.55 -12.51
C GLU A 63 -20.80 -8.98 -11.14
N ASN A 64 -19.49 -9.00 -10.97
CA ASN A 64 -18.86 -9.31 -9.70
C ASN A 64 -19.21 -8.28 -8.62
N ALA A 65 -19.26 -6.99 -8.96
CA ALA A 65 -19.70 -5.96 -8.02
C ALA A 65 -21.17 -6.17 -7.58
N ARG A 66 -22.06 -6.58 -8.48
CA ARG A 66 -23.45 -6.94 -8.13
C ARG A 66 -23.49 -8.16 -7.20
N ALA A 67 -22.68 -9.18 -7.48
CA ALA A 67 -22.60 -10.35 -6.63
C ALA A 67 -22.13 -10.00 -5.19
N ILE A 68 -21.20 -9.03 -5.05
CA ILE A 68 -20.79 -8.50 -3.74
C ILE A 68 -21.98 -7.83 -3.04
N VAL A 69 -22.71 -6.95 -3.73
CA VAL A 69 -23.89 -6.28 -3.16
C VAL A 69 -24.94 -7.30 -2.72
N ASP A 70 -25.18 -8.33 -3.52
CA ASP A 70 -26.15 -9.39 -3.17
C ASP A 70 -25.68 -10.17 -1.94
N ALA A 71 -24.38 -10.46 -1.83
CA ALA A 71 -23.81 -11.09 -0.65
C ALA A 71 -23.93 -10.20 0.60
N GLU A 72 -23.62 -8.91 0.49
CA GLU A 72 -23.74 -7.94 1.59
C GLU A 72 -25.19 -7.75 2.04
N ARG A 73 -26.14 -7.70 1.08
CA ARG A 73 -27.59 -7.67 1.37
C ARG A 73 -28.06 -8.96 2.04
N GLY A 74 -27.59 -10.12 1.57
CA GLY A 74 -27.91 -11.40 2.18
C GLY A 74 -27.42 -11.51 3.64
N MET A 75 -26.34 -10.83 3.98
CA MET A 75 -25.82 -10.71 5.34
C MET A 75 -26.46 -9.55 6.14
N HIS A 76 -27.34 -8.76 5.56
CA HIS A 76 -27.89 -7.52 6.14
C HIS A 76 -26.84 -6.46 6.50
N LEU A 77 -25.72 -6.44 5.76
CA LEU A 77 -24.57 -5.56 5.99
C LEU A 77 -24.28 -4.61 4.82
N PHE A 78 -25.23 -4.40 3.92
CA PHE A 78 -25.12 -3.41 2.83
C PHE A 78 -25.50 -2.03 3.34
N PHE A 79 -24.56 -1.35 3.98
CA PHE A 79 -24.77 -0.05 4.65
C PHE A 79 -24.04 1.12 3.97
N GLU A 80 -23.15 0.86 3.05
CA GLU A 80 -22.21 1.84 2.48
C GLU A 80 -22.92 3.01 1.77
N PRO A 81 -23.99 2.79 0.97
CA PRO A 81 -24.69 3.92 0.34
C PRO A 81 -25.31 4.85 1.39
N GLY A 82 -25.87 4.27 2.46
CA GLY A 82 -26.42 5.03 3.59
C GLY A 82 -25.34 5.81 4.33
N LEU A 83 -24.20 5.20 4.60
CA LEU A 83 -23.05 5.84 5.24
C LEU A 83 -22.52 7.01 4.39
N GLN A 84 -22.33 6.78 3.08
CA GLN A 84 -21.85 7.83 2.18
C GLN A 84 -22.85 8.99 2.08
N SER A 85 -24.14 8.69 1.90
CA SER A 85 -25.21 9.69 1.82
C SER A 85 -25.28 10.52 3.11
N TRP A 86 -25.25 9.87 4.26
CA TRP A 86 -25.24 10.55 5.56
C TRP A 86 -24.01 11.45 5.69
N ALA A 87 -22.81 10.96 5.37
CA ALA A 87 -21.59 11.74 5.48
C ALA A 87 -21.62 12.97 4.56
N ARG A 88 -22.10 12.83 3.33
CA ARG A 88 -22.22 13.93 2.37
C ARG A 88 -23.24 15.00 2.80
N SER A 89 -24.31 14.63 3.50
CA SER A 89 -25.35 15.56 3.89
C SER A 89 -25.11 16.23 5.23
N HIS A 90 -24.32 15.61 6.14
CA HIS A 90 -24.15 16.11 7.50
C HIS A 90 -22.72 16.54 7.82
N VAL A 91 -21.71 15.91 7.20
CA VAL A 91 -20.29 16.10 7.52
C VAL A 91 -19.42 16.11 6.26
N ASP A 92 -19.80 16.88 5.26
CA ASP A 92 -19.15 16.92 3.95
C ASP A 92 -17.63 17.16 4.01
N TRP A 93 -17.18 17.92 5.00
CA TRP A 93 -15.75 18.10 5.26
C TRP A 93 -15.00 16.77 5.55
N ILE A 94 -15.68 15.77 6.16
CA ILE A 94 -15.10 14.44 6.38
C ILE A 94 -14.95 13.72 5.03
N VAL A 95 -15.93 13.85 4.14
CA VAL A 95 -15.84 13.28 2.79
C VAL A 95 -14.70 13.92 2.00
N TRP A 96 -14.54 15.25 2.10
CA TRP A 96 -13.41 15.95 1.51
C TRP A 96 -12.07 15.45 2.08
N ALA A 97 -11.93 15.36 3.39
CA ALA A 97 -10.73 14.85 4.05
C ALA A 97 -10.45 13.38 3.68
N ALA A 98 -11.51 12.55 3.57
CA ALA A 98 -11.40 11.16 3.16
C ALA A 98 -10.91 11.04 1.70
N ASN A 99 -11.42 11.84 0.77
CA ASN A 99 -10.94 11.89 -0.61
C ASN A 99 -9.47 12.34 -0.67
N TRP A 100 -9.11 13.38 0.09
CA TRP A 100 -7.72 13.83 0.18
C TRP A 100 -6.80 12.72 0.71
N MET A 101 -7.23 12.03 1.76
CA MET A 101 -6.47 10.93 2.35
C MET A 101 -6.35 9.75 1.37
N TYR A 102 -7.42 9.40 0.67
CA TYR A 102 -7.41 8.34 -0.33
C TYR A 102 -6.42 8.62 -1.46
N VAL A 103 -6.44 9.83 -2.01
CA VAL A 103 -5.62 10.20 -3.16
C VAL A 103 -4.15 10.37 -2.78
N ASN A 104 -3.86 11.00 -1.63
CA ASN A 104 -2.52 11.48 -1.32
C ASN A 104 -1.81 10.68 -0.22
N SER A 105 -2.49 10.39 0.89
CA SER A 105 -1.78 9.98 2.11
C SER A 105 -1.30 8.54 2.09
N HIS A 106 -2.03 7.65 1.45
CA HIS A 106 -1.68 6.22 1.46
C HIS A 106 -0.29 5.95 0.88
N PHE A 107 0.01 6.53 -0.28
CA PHE A 107 1.33 6.39 -0.90
C PHE A 107 2.44 7.05 -0.06
N VAL A 108 2.19 8.27 0.44
CA VAL A 108 3.17 9.01 1.25
C VAL A 108 3.47 8.27 2.56
N ILE A 109 2.44 7.82 3.28
CA ILE A 109 2.61 7.10 4.55
C ILE A 109 3.35 5.78 4.32
N THR A 110 2.95 5.00 3.30
CA THR A 110 3.59 3.72 2.98
C THR A 110 5.06 3.90 2.63
N THR A 111 5.37 4.83 1.73
CA THR A 111 6.75 5.09 1.29
C THR A 111 7.62 5.61 2.43
N THR A 112 7.11 6.58 3.21
CA THR A 112 7.84 7.14 4.36
C THR A 112 8.09 6.06 5.42
N PHE A 113 7.11 5.21 5.69
CA PHE A 113 7.27 4.10 6.64
C PHE A 113 8.32 3.09 6.18
N LEU A 114 8.32 2.71 4.92
CA LEU A 114 9.32 1.78 4.37
C LEU A 114 10.74 2.39 4.39
N ILE A 115 10.87 3.67 4.06
CA ILE A 115 12.15 4.40 4.17
C ILE A 115 12.61 4.44 5.63
N TRP A 116 11.72 4.77 6.57
CA TRP A 116 12.03 4.77 8.00
C TRP A 116 12.46 3.39 8.50
N LEU A 117 11.76 2.32 8.09
CA LEU A 117 12.18 0.96 8.42
C LEU A 117 13.56 0.63 7.88
N TYR A 118 13.82 0.99 6.62
CA TYR A 118 15.13 0.71 6.00
C TYR A 118 16.26 1.42 6.73
N LEU A 119 16.07 2.69 7.07
CA LEU A 119 17.12 3.53 7.67
C LEU A 119 17.25 3.30 9.19
N ALA A 120 16.15 3.22 9.91
CA ALA A 120 16.14 3.24 11.37
C ALA A 120 15.86 1.87 12.02
N ARG A 121 15.26 0.93 11.29
CA ARG A 121 14.86 -0.40 11.78
C ARG A 121 15.13 -1.48 10.72
N ASN A 122 16.31 -1.47 10.16
CA ASN A 122 16.71 -2.31 9.02
C ASN A 122 16.44 -3.81 9.22
N HIS A 123 16.59 -4.32 10.45
CA HIS A 123 16.31 -5.70 10.81
C HIS A 123 14.85 -6.13 10.57
N ALA A 124 13.88 -5.19 10.61
CA ALA A 124 12.48 -5.44 10.32
C ALA A 124 12.12 -5.20 8.85
N TYR A 125 12.91 -4.39 8.15
CA TYR A 125 12.61 -3.95 6.79
C TYR A 125 12.41 -5.10 5.81
N TYR A 126 13.33 -6.06 5.79
CA TYR A 126 13.29 -7.14 4.80
C TYR A 126 12.07 -8.05 4.97
N PHE A 127 11.65 -8.27 6.21
CA PHE A 127 10.41 -9.00 6.49
C PHE A 127 9.19 -8.25 5.94
N VAL A 128 9.05 -6.97 6.30
CA VAL A 128 7.93 -6.13 5.86
C VAL A 128 7.91 -6.01 4.34
N ARG A 129 9.07 -5.75 3.70
CA ARG A 129 9.18 -5.75 2.24
C ARG A 129 8.69 -7.04 1.61
N ASN A 130 9.12 -8.20 2.13
CA ASN A 130 8.71 -9.50 1.61
C ASN A 130 7.18 -9.69 1.74
N MET A 131 6.60 -9.28 2.86
CA MET A 131 5.17 -9.30 3.08
C MET A 131 4.43 -8.44 2.04
N PHE A 132 4.91 -7.23 1.75
CA PHE A 132 4.35 -6.36 0.71
C PHE A 132 4.43 -6.98 -0.68
N MET A 133 5.55 -7.59 -1.04
CA MET A 133 5.72 -8.26 -2.34
C MET A 133 4.74 -9.43 -2.50
N ILE A 134 4.56 -10.24 -1.46
CA ILE A 134 3.58 -11.35 -1.46
C ILE A 134 2.17 -10.78 -1.61
N ALA A 135 1.81 -9.74 -0.85
CA ALA A 135 0.50 -9.12 -0.92
C ALA A 135 0.19 -8.56 -2.31
N MET A 136 1.15 -7.90 -2.96
CA MET A 136 1.00 -7.44 -4.35
C MET A 136 0.77 -8.60 -5.31
N GLY A 137 1.50 -9.72 -5.15
CA GLY A 137 1.29 -10.92 -5.96
C GLY A 137 -0.11 -11.52 -5.77
N LEU A 138 -0.56 -11.65 -4.52
CA LEU A 138 -1.91 -12.14 -4.20
C LEU A 138 -3.01 -11.22 -4.76
N ALA A 139 -2.80 -9.90 -4.66
CA ALA A 139 -3.74 -8.94 -5.21
C ALA A 139 -3.85 -9.03 -6.74
N LEU A 140 -2.73 -9.23 -7.44
CA LEU A 140 -2.76 -9.44 -8.90
C LEU A 140 -3.57 -10.67 -9.28
N VAL A 141 -3.41 -11.78 -8.54
CA VAL A 141 -4.26 -12.97 -8.73
C VAL A 141 -5.72 -12.62 -8.51
N GLY A 142 -6.05 -11.90 -7.43
CA GLY A 142 -7.42 -11.46 -7.15
C GLY A 142 -8.02 -10.64 -8.29
N TYR A 143 -7.30 -9.64 -8.79
CA TYR A 143 -7.78 -8.77 -9.88
C TYR A 143 -7.99 -9.49 -11.21
N VAL A 144 -7.20 -10.53 -11.47
CA VAL A 144 -7.36 -11.36 -12.68
C VAL A 144 -8.56 -12.32 -12.53
N VAL A 145 -8.68 -12.96 -11.37
CA VAL A 145 -9.71 -13.99 -11.14
C VAL A 145 -11.08 -13.38 -10.83
N PHE A 146 -11.09 -12.25 -10.14
CA PHE A 146 -12.32 -11.59 -9.70
C PHE A 146 -12.23 -10.06 -9.91
N PRO A 147 -12.16 -9.58 -11.17
CA PRO A 147 -12.17 -8.16 -11.46
C PRO A 147 -13.44 -7.54 -10.88
N THR A 148 -13.33 -6.38 -10.19
CA THR A 148 -14.44 -5.80 -9.46
C THR A 148 -14.53 -4.31 -9.70
N ALA A 149 -15.69 -3.84 -10.14
CA ALA A 149 -15.98 -2.42 -10.26
C ALA A 149 -16.14 -1.80 -8.86
N PRO A 150 -15.54 -0.63 -8.58
CA PRO A 150 -15.72 0.04 -7.30
C PRO A 150 -17.14 0.57 -7.15
N PRO A 151 -17.68 0.69 -5.91
CA PRO A 151 -19.05 1.15 -5.65
C PRO A 151 -19.40 2.48 -6.33
N ARG A 152 -18.45 3.42 -6.43
CA ARG A 152 -18.68 4.74 -7.04
C ARG A 152 -19.14 4.70 -8.51
N PHE A 153 -18.97 3.56 -9.19
CA PHE A 153 -19.44 3.34 -10.56
C PHE A 153 -20.86 2.74 -10.62
N LEU A 154 -21.55 2.66 -9.49
CA LEU A 154 -22.86 2.04 -9.33
C LEU A 154 -23.88 3.06 -8.78
N PRO A 155 -24.17 4.14 -9.52
CA PRO A 155 -25.08 5.19 -9.06
C PRO A 155 -26.50 4.67 -8.87
N GLU A 156 -26.89 3.58 -9.55
CA GLU A 156 -28.18 2.92 -9.41
C GLU A 156 -28.43 2.38 -7.99
N TRP A 157 -27.39 2.22 -7.18
CA TRP A 157 -27.49 1.80 -5.77
C TRP A 157 -27.26 2.92 -4.76
N GLY A 158 -27.26 4.16 -5.24
CA GLY A 158 -27.15 5.34 -4.39
C GLY A 158 -25.72 5.79 -4.11
N PHE A 159 -24.73 5.22 -4.78
CA PHE A 159 -23.35 5.68 -4.68
C PHE A 159 -23.08 6.93 -5.51
N ALA A 160 -22.17 7.76 -5.04
CA ALA A 160 -21.69 8.93 -5.77
C ALA A 160 -20.16 8.89 -5.91
N ASP A 161 -19.65 9.26 -7.07
CA ASP A 161 -18.21 9.40 -7.30
C ASP A 161 -17.67 10.71 -6.71
N THR A 162 -17.35 10.67 -5.42
CA THR A 162 -16.80 11.83 -4.70
C THR A 162 -15.34 12.08 -5.03
N VAL A 163 -14.61 11.06 -5.51
CA VAL A 163 -13.19 11.17 -5.89
C VAL A 163 -13.06 11.93 -7.20
N ALA A 164 -13.87 11.61 -8.21
CA ALA A 164 -13.88 12.35 -9.49
C ALA A 164 -14.20 13.83 -9.25
N ASN A 165 -15.18 14.15 -8.41
CA ASN A 165 -15.52 15.51 -8.04
C ASN A 165 -14.37 16.23 -7.32
N PHE A 166 -13.64 15.52 -6.45
CA PHE A 166 -12.50 16.06 -5.70
C PHE A 166 -11.29 16.36 -6.62
N VAL A 167 -10.98 15.45 -7.54
CA VAL A 167 -9.84 15.61 -8.48
C VAL A 167 -10.18 16.51 -9.67
N GLY A 168 -11.47 16.77 -9.92
CA GLY A 168 -11.92 17.59 -11.05
C GLY A 168 -11.84 16.88 -12.40
N THR A 169 -11.78 15.54 -12.40
CA THR A 169 -11.76 14.71 -13.60
C THR A 169 -12.95 13.80 -13.63
N SER A 170 -13.70 13.79 -14.74
CA SER A 170 -14.68 12.73 -14.99
C SER A 170 -13.95 11.39 -15.10
N ALA A 171 -14.57 10.30 -14.63
CA ALA A 171 -14.02 8.95 -14.66
C ALA A 171 -13.56 8.51 -16.07
N GLU A 172 -14.14 9.09 -17.11
CA GLU A 172 -13.82 8.84 -18.52
C GLU A 172 -12.45 9.36 -18.96
N ASN A 173 -11.87 10.37 -18.28
CA ASN A 173 -10.59 10.96 -18.63
C ASN A 173 -9.39 10.33 -17.92
N SER A 174 -9.58 9.29 -17.12
CA SER A 174 -8.50 8.54 -16.47
C SER A 174 -7.82 7.57 -17.45
N ALA A 175 -7.61 7.98 -18.69
CA ALA A 175 -6.89 7.23 -19.73
C ALA A 175 -5.38 7.11 -19.45
N ASN A 176 -5.00 6.88 -18.21
CA ASN A 176 -3.69 6.36 -17.88
C ASN A 176 -3.72 4.85 -18.14
N VAL A 177 -3.08 4.40 -19.20
CA VAL A 177 -2.91 2.98 -19.60
C VAL A 177 -2.47 2.06 -18.45
N LEU A 178 -2.00 2.63 -17.33
CA LEU A 178 -1.56 1.93 -16.13
C LEU A 178 -2.57 1.99 -14.97
N TYR A 179 -3.78 2.50 -15.19
CA TYR A 179 -4.83 2.59 -14.18
C TYR A 179 -5.98 1.67 -14.55
N ASN A 180 -6.14 0.56 -13.85
CA ASN A 180 -7.33 -0.29 -13.96
C ASN A 180 -8.33 0.14 -12.90
N PRO A 181 -9.48 0.74 -13.28
CA PRO A 181 -10.53 1.13 -12.35
C PRO A 181 -11.25 -0.08 -11.73
N PHE A 182 -11.17 -1.27 -12.35
CA PHE A 182 -11.89 -2.49 -11.97
C PHE A 182 -11.09 -3.43 -11.04
N ALA A 183 -10.14 -2.89 -10.30
CA ALA A 183 -9.31 -3.62 -9.34
C ALA A 183 -9.71 -3.25 -7.90
N ALA A 184 -10.99 -3.39 -7.53
CA ALA A 184 -11.46 -3.06 -6.21
C ALA A 184 -11.18 -4.19 -5.19
N MET A 185 -11.35 -5.46 -5.53
CA MET A 185 -11.14 -6.59 -4.63
C MET A 185 -9.87 -7.38 -4.99
N PRO A 186 -8.94 -7.55 -4.03
CA PRO A 186 -8.93 -7.11 -2.63
C PRO A 186 -8.53 -5.64 -2.44
N SER A 187 -8.98 -5.00 -1.34
CA SER A 187 -8.55 -3.64 -1.01
C SER A 187 -7.10 -3.61 -0.53
N MET A 188 -6.19 -3.17 -1.41
CA MET A 188 -4.79 -3.01 -1.05
C MET A 188 -4.53 -1.82 -0.12
N HIS A 189 -5.44 -0.84 -0.06
CA HIS A 189 -5.37 0.24 0.92
C HIS A 189 -5.45 -0.31 2.35
N VAL A 190 -6.42 -1.18 2.61
CA VAL A 190 -6.60 -1.80 3.93
C VAL A 190 -5.49 -2.80 4.22
N ALA A 191 -5.10 -3.62 3.23
CA ALA A 191 -3.99 -4.56 3.39
C ALA A 191 -2.69 -3.83 3.78
N PHE A 192 -2.30 -2.80 3.05
CA PHE A 192 -1.09 -2.01 3.33
C PHE A 192 -1.19 -1.26 4.66
N ALA A 193 -2.36 -0.72 5.01
CA ALA A 193 -2.55 -0.07 6.29
C ALA A 193 -2.26 -1.01 7.48
N LEU A 194 -2.73 -2.27 7.41
CA LEU A 194 -2.43 -3.29 8.41
C LEU A 194 -0.94 -3.68 8.43
N MET A 195 -0.36 -3.87 7.25
CA MET A 195 1.05 -4.25 7.10
C MET A 195 2.02 -3.14 7.54
N ILE A 196 1.56 -1.90 7.63
CA ILE A 196 2.27 -0.78 8.24
C ILE A 196 2.00 -0.73 9.75
N ALA A 197 0.73 -0.76 10.14
CA ALA A 197 0.31 -0.52 11.52
C ALA A 197 0.87 -1.57 12.49
N VAL A 198 0.78 -2.86 12.14
CA VAL A 198 1.24 -3.94 13.02
C VAL A 198 2.74 -3.83 13.32
N PRO A 199 3.65 -3.73 12.33
CA PRO A 199 5.07 -3.51 12.60
C PRO A 199 5.34 -2.18 13.32
N ALA A 200 4.63 -1.10 12.99
CA ALA A 200 4.80 0.18 13.65
C ALA A 200 4.50 0.10 15.14
N ILE A 201 3.37 -0.50 15.53
CA ILE A 201 3.00 -0.71 16.94
C ILE A 201 4.07 -1.51 17.69
N MET A 202 4.66 -2.52 17.02
CA MET A 202 5.68 -3.37 17.63
C MET A 202 7.03 -2.66 17.79
N LEU A 203 7.36 -1.70 16.94
CA LEU A 203 8.67 -1.04 16.89
C LEU A 203 8.71 0.31 17.60
N VAL A 204 7.55 0.96 17.74
CA VAL A 204 7.43 2.28 18.38
C VAL A 204 7.24 2.09 19.89
N ARG A 205 7.98 2.87 20.71
CA ARG A 205 7.90 2.80 22.17
C ARG A 205 6.84 3.73 22.78
N HIS A 206 6.49 4.79 22.07
CA HIS A 206 5.58 5.82 22.60
C HIS A 206 4.13 5.39 22.47
N ARG A 207 3.39 5.34 23.59
CA ARG A 207 2.00 4.85 23.65
C ARG A 207 1.03 5.62 22.74
N VAL A 208 1.16 6.95 22.66
CA VAL A 208 0.31 7.76 21.76
C VAL A 208 0.48 7.35 20.30
N LEU A 209 1.72 7.10 19.86
CA LEU A 209 1.97 6.61 18.51
C LEU A 209 1.46 5.18 18.29
N GLN A 210 1.53 4.32 19.32
CA GLN A 210 0.93 2.98 19.23
C GLN A 210 -0.58 3.05 19.04
N VAL A 211 -1.26 3.92 19.79
CA VAL A 211 -2.71 4.15 19.63
C VAL A 211 -3.03 4.72 18.23
N ALA A 212 -2.27 5.72 17.78
CA ALA A 212 -2.45 6.29 16.44
C ALA A 212 -2.30 5.23 15.34
N TRP A 213 -1.25 4.39 15.43
CA TRP A 213 -1.06 3.29 14.47
C TRP A 213 -2.13 2.21 14.58
N SER A 214 -2.68 1.94 15.78
CA SER A 214 -3.79 1.00 15.95
C SER A 214 -5.09 1.49 15.30
N ALA A 215 -5.32 2.80 15.32
CA ALA A 215 -6.48 3.43 14.69
C ALA A 215 -6.35 3.51 13.15
N TYR A 216 -5.13 3.54 12.62
CA TYR A 216 -4.86 3.80 11.20
C TYR A 216 -5.58 2.84 10.24
N PRO A 217 -5.57 1.49 10.42
CA PRO A 217 -6.31 0.58 9.54
C PRO A 217 -7.83 0.80 9.57
N ALA A 218 -8.39 1.13 10.72
CA ALA A 218 -9.82 1.44 10.85
C ALA A 218 -10.17 2.74 10.11
N ILE A 219 -9.33 3.77 10.24
CA ILE A 219 -9.48 5.03 9.50
C ILE A 219 -9.40 4.78 8.00
N VAL A 220 -8.42 4.00 7.52
CA VAL A 220 -8.30 3.67 6.09
C VAL A 220 -9.52 2.89 5.60
N SER A 221 -10.02 1.92 6.38
CA SER A 221 -11.23 1.17 6.03
C SER A 221 -12.45 2.10 5.92
N PHE A 222 -12.62 3.02 6.85
CA PHE A 222 -13.66 4.05 6.77
C PHE A 222 -13.50 4.92 5.52
N VAL A 223 -12.28 5.39 5.25
CA VAL A 223 -11.98 6.24 4.08
C VAL A 223 -12.36 5.55 2.78
N VAL A 224 -11.96 4.31 2.56
CA VAL A 224 -12.22 3.61 1.29
C VAL A 224 -13.70 3.30 1.08
N VAL A 225 -14.46 3.09 2.17
CA VAL A 225 -15.89 2.85 2.13
C VAL A 225 -16.67 4.15 1.92
N VAL A 226 -16.40 5.20 2.71
CA VAL A 226 -17.15 6.47 2.62
C VAL A 226 -16.91 7.21 1.30
N THR A 227 -15.76 6.99 0.65
CA THR A 227 -15.45 7.51 -0.68
C THR A 227 -15.96 6.61 -1.81
N ALA A 228 -16.67 5.50 -1.47
CA ALA A 228 -17.18 4.50 -2.41
C ALA A 228 -16.11 3.92 -3.36
N ASN A 229 -14.86 3.83 -2.90
CA ASN A 229 -13.79 3.17 -3.65
C ASN A 229 -13.78 1.65 -3.44
N HIS A 230 -14.28 1.18 -2.30
CA HIS A 230 -14.36 -0.23 -1.95
C HIS A 230 -15.65 -0.55 -1.20
N PHE A 231 -16.17 -1.74 -1.40
CA PHE A 231 -17.12 -2.38 -0.51
C PHE A 231 -16.42 -2.76 0.80
N TRP A 232 -17.18 -2.94 1.89
CA TRP A 232 -16.57 -3.42 3.14
C TRP A 232 -16.04 -4.85 2.97
N LEU A 233 -16.64 -5.68 2.09
CA LEU A 233 -16.10 -7.00 1.74
C LEU A 233 -14.72 -6.91 1.06
N ASP A 234 -14.48 -5.92 0.20
CA ASP A 234 -13.14 -5.70 -0.37
C ASP A 234 -12.11 -5.43 0.73
N ALA A 235 -12.52 -4.62 1.73
CA ALA A 235 -11.68 -4.32 2.90
C ALA A 235 -11.42 -5.60 3.72
N ALA A 236 -12.43 -6.43 3.95
CA ALA A 236 -12.29 -7.69 4.67
C ALA A 236 -11.33 -8.66 3.95
N VAL A 237 -11.44 -8.77 2.61
CA VAL A 237 -10.49 -9.58 1.82
C VAL A 237 -9.09 -8.96 1.87
N GLY A 238 -8.96 -7.64 1.92
CA GLY A 238 -7.69 -6.96 2.14
C GLY A 238 -7.03 -7.34 3.48
N VAL A 239 -7.81 -7.48 4.55
CA VAL A 239 -7.34 -8.01 5.85
C VAL A 239 -6.79 -9.44 5.70
N ILE A 240 -7.52 -10.30 4.99
CA ILE A 240 -7.10 -11.69 4.73
C ILE A 240 -5.79 -11.70 3.95
N VAL A 241 -5.66 -10.88 2.89
CA VAL A 241 -4.41 -10.76 2.11
C VAL A 241 -3.25 -10.35 3.00
N ALA A 242 -3.43 -9.36 3.88
CA ALA A 242 -2.38 -8.95 4.82
C ALA A 242 -1.96 -10.09 5.75
N ALA A 243 -2.93 -10.81 6.33
CA ALA A 243 -2.68 -11.93 7.23
C ALA A 243 -1.96 -13.10 6.52
N VAL A 244 -2.44 -13.50 5.34
CA VAL A 244 -1.81 -14.56 4.53
C VAL A 244 -0.40 -14.17 4.14
N SER A 245 -0.17 -12.90 3.77
CA SER A 245 1.17 -12.41 3.40
C SER A 245 2.13 -12.45 4.60
N ALA A 246 1.66 -12.10 5.79
CA ALA A 246 2.47 -12.18 7.01
C ALA A 246 2.82 -13.62 7.37
N VAL A 247 1.86 -14.55 7.27
CA VAL A 247 2.06 -15.97 7.49
C VAL A 247 3.03 -16.56 6.47
N ALA A 248 2.85 -16.25 5.19
CA ALA A 248 3.73 -16.74 4.12
C ALA A 248 5.16 -16.18 4.26
N ALA A 249 5.30 -14.89 4.59
CA ALA A 249 6.60 -14.29 4.87
C ALA A 249 7.30 -14.97 6.06
N THR A 250 6.55 -15.33 7.11
CA THR A 250 7.09 -16.04 8.28
C THR A 250 7.42 -17.49 7.96
N ALA A 251 6.48 -18.23 7.37
CA ALA A 251 6.58 -19.68 7.22
C ALA A 251 7.57 -20.09 6.13
N ALA A 252 7.65 -19.35 5.01
CA ALA A 252 8.52 -19.68 3.89
C ALA A 252 9.83 -18.89 3.92
N LEU A 253 9.76 -17.54 3.94
CA LEU A 253 10.93 -16.69 3.71
C LEU A 253 11.77 -16.51 4.97
N ALA A 254 11.15 -16.23 6.12
CA ALA A 254 11.87 -16.02 7.37
C ALA A 254 12.50 -17.32 7.92
N ARG A 255 11.90 -18.48 7.63
CA ARG A 255 12.50 -19.77 7.96
C ARG A 255 13.71 -20.09 7.08
N ALA A 256 13.68 -19.72 5.80
CA ALA A 256 14.80 -19.95 4.88
C ALA A 256 16.03 -19.11 5.22
N ARG A 257 15.83 -17.85 5.67
CA ARG A 257 16.90 -16.92 6.07
C ARG A 257 16.52 -16.11 7.31
N PRO A 258 16.53 -16.72 8.50
CA PRO A 258 16.08 -16.07 9.73
C PRO A 258 16.95 -14.87 10.12
N GLU A 259 18.24 -14.89 9.81
CA GLU A 259 19.17 -13.80 10.08
C GLU A 259 18.86 -12.52 9.28
N ALA A 260 18.29 -12.67 8.08
CA ALA A 260 18.03 -11.58 7.17
C ALA A 260 16.54 -11.21 7.05
N TRP A 261 15.64 -12.19 7.15
CA TRP A 261 14.23 -12.02 6.76
C TRP A 261 13.22 -12.24 7.89
N ALA A 262 13.65 -12.63 9.10
CA ALA A 262 12.74 -12.72 10.23
C ALA A 262 12.46 -11.33 10.83
N PHE A 263 11.21 -11.11 11.23
CA PHE A 263 10.85 -9.94 12.01
C PHE A 263 11.40 -10.09 13.44
N ARG A 264 12.39 -9.28 13.82
CA ARG A 264 12.98 -9.29 15.15
C ARG A 264 12.44 -8.14 15.99
N ARG A 265 11.93 -8.42 17.18
CA ARG A 265 11.49 -7.39 18.12
C ARG A 265 12.69 -6.61 18.66
N ALA A 266 12.47 -5.31 18.93
CA ALA A 266 13.48 -4.39 19.47
C ALA A 266 14.11 -4.83 20.81
N ALA A 267 13.54 -5.82 21.52
CA ALA A 267 14.12 -6.38 22.72
C ALA A 267 15.52 -7.02 22.50
N ALA A 268 15.79 -7.49 21.30
CA ALA A 268 17.12 -8.01 20.96
C ALA A 268 18.16 -6.89 20.70
N GLU A 269 17.71 -5.65 20.46
CA GLU A 269 18.62 -4.49 20.28
C GLU A 269 18.97 -3.79 21.59
N ALA A 270 18.13 -3.90 22.62
CA ALA A 270 18.40 -3.34 23.94
C ALA A 270 19.40 -4.18 24.76
N ALA A 271 19.71 -5.39 24.29
CA ALA A 271 20.68 -6.31 24.92
C ALA A 271 22.08 -6.21 24.28
N ARG A 272 22.28 -5.34 23.31
CA ARG A 272 23.60 -5.00 22.72
C ARG A 272 23.92 -3.55 23.02
#